data_565ce723d9ad06b54dc79eae00cb8d8e
#
_entry.id   565ce723d9ad06b54dc79eae00cb8d8e
#
_cell.length_a   1.000
_cell.length_b   1.000
_cell.length_c   1.000
_cell.angle_alpha   90.00
_cell.angle_beta   90.00
_cell.angle_gamma   90.00
#
_symmetry.space_group_name_H-M   'P 1'
#
loop_
_entity.id
_entity.type
_entity.pdbx_description
1 polymer ?
#
loop_
_entity_poly.entity_id
_entity_poly.type
_entity_poly.pdbx_seq_one_letter_code
_entity_poly.pdbx_strand_id
1 'polypeptide(L)'
;MKVLSIDVGMKNLAYCLFNIQDNLEYKIELWDVIDLCKETIHMCGEKNKNGKPCKKKAKFFKNDKYYCKTCCRDKKYKIPTVEFKKQKIKKLKFTPLKELATKLEIEYDKKVKKTQLFDLIIKNIEKNYFNFIQKIQTKDFNLVTYGRNLKEEFE
;
A
#
# COMPACT_ATOMS: atom_id res chain seq x y z
N MET A 1 -7.05 32.72 -27.93
CA MET A 1 -6.57 31.33 -28.23
C MET A 1 -6.43 30.55 -26.93
N LYS A 2 -6.85 29.30 -26.89
CA LYS A 2 -6.62 28.44 -25.68
C LYS A 2 -5.43 27.52 -25.86
N VAL A 3 -4.57 27.45 -24.85
CA VAL A 3 -3.36 26.63 -24.85
C VAL A 3 -3.37 25.77 -23.59
N LEU A 4 -3.24 24.45 -23.76
CA LEU A 4 -3.11 23.49 -22.66
C LEU A 4 -1.63 23.10 -22.54
N SER A 5 -1.05 23.38 -21.39
CA SER A 5 0.29 22.91 -20.99
C SER A 5 0.15 21.72 -20.06
N ILE A 6 0.89 20.66 -20.32
CA ILE A 6 0.86 19.43 -19.50
C ILE A 6 2.31 19.05 -19.13
N ASP A 7 2.53 18.84 -17.83
CA ASP A 7 3.77 18.27 -17.30
C ASP A 7 3.50 16.89 -16.70
N VAL A 8 4.13 15.88 -17.29
CA VAL A 8 3.92 14.47 -16.94
C VAL A 8 5.05 13.97 -16.07
N GLY A 9 4.85 13.97 -14.76
CA GLY A 9 5.74 13.32 -13.80
C GLY A 9 5.37 11.85 -13.56
N MET A 10 6.28 11.09 -12.93
CA MET A 10 6.05 9.68 -12.60
C MET A 10 4.92 9.45 -11.59
N LYS A 11 4.60 10.43 -10.80
CA LYS A 11 3.56 10.36 -9.76
C LYS A 11 2.43 11.34 -10.04
N ASN A 12 2.74 12.51 -10.48
CA ASN A 12 1.79 13.61 -10.66
C ASN A 12 1.74 14.02 -12.13
N LEU A 13 0.54 14.32 -12.59
CA LEU A 13 0.30 15.03 -13.83
C LEU A 13 -0.13 16.44 -13.47
N ALA A 14 0.68 17.44 -13.79
CA ALA A 14 0.28 18.84 -13.68
C ALA A 14 -0.22 19.35 -15.04
N TYR A 15 -1.28 20.15 -15.02
CA TYR A 15 -1.75 20.79 -16.25
C TYR A 15 -2.24 22.19 -15.98
N CYS A 16 -2.13 23.04 -17.01
CA CYS A 16 -2.55 24.43 -16.96
C CYS A 16 -3.21 24.83 -18.29
N LEU A 17 -4.42 25.34 -18.23
CA LEU A 17 -5.14 25.87 -19.36
C LEU A 17 -5.04 27.39 -19.37
N PHE A 18 -4.40 27.91 -20.40
CA PHE A 18 -4.27 29.36 -20.65
C PHE A 18 -5.27 29.83 -21.69
N ASN A 19 -5.83 31.00 -21.46
CA ASN A 19 -6.51 31.76 -22.50
C ASN A 19 -5.64 32.96 -22.86
N ILE A 20 -5.12 32.95 -24.09
CA ILE A 20 -4.22 33.97 -24.61
C ILE A 20 -5.07 34.93 -25.47
N GLN A 21 -5.01 36.23 -25.16
CA GLN A 21 -5.68 37.30 -25.88
C GLN A 21 -4.79 37.83 -27.01
N ASP A 22 -5.35 38.65 -27.90
CA ASP A 22 -4.65 39.15 -29.09
C ASP A 22 -3.49 40.11 -28.76
N ASN A 23 -3.51 40.73 -27.56
CA ASN A 23 -2.44 41.61 -27.05
C ASN A 23 -1.31 40.80 -26.30
N LEU A 24 -1.26 39.48 -26.43
CA LEU A 24 -0.34 38.55 -25.73
C LEU A 24 -0.55 38.53 -24.21
N GLU A 25 -1.55 39.15 -23.68
CA GLU A 25 -1.96 38.93 -22.29
C GLU A 25 -2.56 37.53 -22.16
N TYR A 26 -2.29 36.89 -21.02
CA TYR A 26 -2.83 35.55 -20.75
C TYR A 26 -3.57 35.52 -19.42
N LYS A 27 -4.59 34.67 -19.38
CA LYS A 27 -5.33 34.34 -18.17
C LYS A 27 -5.27 32.85 -17.95
N ILE A 28 -4.94 32.40 -16.73
CA ILE A 28 -5.05 31.00 -16.35
C ILE A 28 -6.53 30.72 -16.08
N GLU A 29 -7.11 29.81 -16.87
CA GLU A 29 -8.50 29.37 -16.70
C GLU A 29 -8.59 28.18 -15.74
N LEU A 30 -7.59 27.29 -15.80
CA LEU A 30 -7.55 26.09 -14.98
C LEU A 30 -6.11 25.72 -14.70
N TRP A 31 -5.81 25.36 -13.44
CA TRP A 31 -4.54 24.78 -13.03
C TRP A 31 -4.83 23.72 -11.98
N ASP A 32 -4.34 22.49 -12.21
CA ASP A 32 -4.50 21.41 -11.24
C ASP A 32 -3.35 20.39 -11.33
N VAL A 33 -3.27 19.54 -10.31
CA VAL A 33 -2.27 18.46 -10.20
C VAL A 33 -2.98 17.16 -9.83
N ILE A 34 -2.97 16.21 -10.74
CA ILE A 34 -3.56 14.88 -10.56
C ILE A 34 -2.52 13.92 -10.00
N ASP A 35 -2.81 13.26 -8.87
CA ASP A 35 -1.98 12.16 -8.35
C ASP A 35 -2.33 10.86 -9.09
N LEU A 36 -1.50 10.49 -10.08
CA LEU A 36 -1.65 9.28 -10.88
C LEU A 36 -1.38 7.98 -10.09
N CYS A 37 -0.80 8.12 -8.89
CA CYS A 37 -0.52 7.02 -7.97
C CYS A 37 -1.53 6.98 -6.82
N LYS A 38 -2.78 7.40 -7.05
CA LYS A 38 -3.83 7.37 -6.01
C LYS A 38 -3.86 6.02 -5.32
N GLU A 39 -3.62 6.02 -4.00
CA GLU A 39 -3.72 4.80 -3.20
C GLU A 39 -5.19 4.36 -3.15
N THR A 40 -5.47 3.14 -3.56
CA THR A 40 -6.79 2.55 -3.34
C THR A 40 -7.06 2.44 -1.84
N ILE A 41 -8.01 3.24 -1.34
CA ILE A 41 -8.40 3.21 0.07
C ILE A 41 -9.31 2.01 0.28
N HIS A 42 -8.76 0.95 0.86
CA HIS A 42 -9.56 -0.22 1.23
C HIS A 42 -10.37 0.07 2.50
N MET A 43 -11.66 -0.21 2.45
CA MET A 43 -12.55 -0.12 3.60
C MET A 43 -12.61 -1.47 4.34
N CYS A 44 -12.89 -1.44 5.64
CA CYS A 44 -13.06 -2.65 6.44
C CYS A 44 -14.29 -3.43 5.97
N GLY A 45 -14.10 -4.71 5.60
CA GLY A 45 -15.16 -5.59 5.12
C GLY A 45 -16.01 -6.23 6.22
N GLU A 46 -15.82 -5.87 7.50
CA GLU A 46 -16.56 -6.42 8.64
C GLU A 46 -17.81 -5.61 8.94
N LYS A 47 -18.74 -6.26 9.63
CA LYS A 47 -19.94 -5.61 10.19
C LYS A 47 -19.64 -5.22 11.66
N ASN A 48 -20.22 -4.11 12.12
CA ASN A 48 -20.19 -3.72 13.52
C ASN A 48 -21.15 -4.59 14.34
N LYS A 49 -21.17 -4.41 15.68
CA LYS A 49 -22.05 -5.14 16.60
C LYS A 49 -23.56 -5.03 16.26
N ASN A 50 -23.94 -3.99 15.53
CA ASN A 50 -25.32 -3.74 15.11
C ASN A 50 -25.62 -4.27 13.71
N GLY A 51 -24.78 -5.12 13.14
CA GLY A 51 -24.94 -5.70 11.80
C GLY A 51 -24.67 -4.75 10.63
N LYS A 52 -24.37 -3.46 10.88
CA LYS A 52 -24.06 -2.46 9.85
C LYS A 52 -22.60 -2.57 9.37
N PRO A 53 -22.30 -2.29 8.08
CA PRO A 53 -20.94 -2.29 7.55
C PRO A 53 -20.01 -1.37 8.35
N CYS A 54 -18.78 -1.83 8.62
CA CYS A 54 -17.76 -1.03 9.27
C CYS A 54 -17.20 -0.01 8.27
N LYS A 55 -17.48 1.28 8.46
CA LYS A 55 -17.02 2.39 7.59
C LYS A 55 -15.59 2.86 7.89
N LYS A 56 -14.75 2.08 8.59
CA LYS A 56 -13.39 2.46 8.93
C LYS A 56 -12.41 2.06 7.84
N LYS A 57 -11.37 2.88 7.60
CA LYS A 57 -10.26 2.53 6.70
C LYS A 57 -9.57 1.26 7.20
N ALA A 58 -9.34 0.31 6.30
CA ALA A 58 -8.61 -0.90 6.61
C ALA A 58 -7.12 -0.61 6.78
N LYS A 59 -6.45 -1.40 7.63
CA LYS A 59 -4.99 -1.35 7.86
C LYS A 59 -4.33 -2.70 7.62
N PHE A 60 -5.13 -3.75 7.59
CA PHE A 60 -4.69 -5.13 7.51
C PHE A 60 -5.53 -5.90 6.50
N PHE A 61 -4.93 -6.97 6.00
CA PHE A 61 -5.53 -7.87 5.01
C PHE A 61 -5.32 -9.31 5.45
N LYS A 62 -6.31 -10.18 5.24
CA LYS A 62 -6.23 -11.62 5.48
C LYS A 62 -7.36 -12.35 4.77
N ASN A 63 -7.04 -13.45 4.05
CA ASN A 63 -8.02 -14.29 3.35
C ASN A 63 -9.00 -13.46 2.52
N ASP A 64 -8.49 -12.65 1.61
CA ASP A 64 -9.23 -11.79 0.68
C ASP A 64 -10.19 -10.78 1.33
N LYS A 65 -9.98 -10.49 2.63
CA LYS A 65 -10.75 -9.49 3.37
C LYS A 65 -9.86 -8.43 3.99
N TYR A 66 -10.39 -7.22 4.02
CA TYR A 66 -9.74 -6.05 4.60
C TYR A 66 -10.28 -5.75 5.98
N TYR A 67 -9.40 -5.40 6.92
CA TYR A 67 -9.75 -5.20 8.33
C TYR A 67 -9.19 -3.89 8.87
N CYS A 68 -9.99 -3.15 9.63
CA CYS A 68 -9.50 -2.05 10.45
C CYS A 68 -8.90 -2.58 11.78
N LYS A 69 -8.11 -1.77 12.46
CA LYS A 69 -7.45 -2.14 13.73
C LYS A 69 -8.43 -2.62 14.81
N THR A 70 -9.65 -2.09 14.82
CA THR A 70 -10.67 -2.48 15.82
C THR A 70 -11.19 -3.88 15.53
N CYS A 71 -11.60 -4.16 14.29
CA CYS A 71 -12.19 -5.44 13.92
C CYS A 71 -11.17 -6.60 13.88
N CYS A 72 -9.86 -6.32 13.86
CA CYS A 72 -8.83 -7.34 13.99
C CYS A 72 -8.80 -7.99 15.39
N ARG A 73 -9.21 -7.27 16.44
CA ARG A 73 -9.08 -7.73 17.83
C ARG A 73 -9.94 -8.97 18.12
N ASP A 74 -11.07 -9.08 17.44
CA ASP A 74 -12.05 -10.15 17.66
C ASP A 74 -11.80 -11.36 16.73
N LYS A 75 -10.63 -11.42 16.09
CA LYS A 75 -10.27 -12.50 15.15
C LYS A 75 -9.17 -13.38 15.72
N LYS A 76 -9.07 -14.60 15.21
CA LYS A 76 -8.05 -15.58 15.60
C LYS A 76 -6.60 -15.19 15.25
N TYR A 77 -6.42 -14.25 14.33
CA TYR A 77 -5.09 -13.84 13.88
C TYR A 77 -4.53 -12.71 14.75
N LYS A 78 -3.23 -12.77 15.02
CA LYS A 78 -2.52 -11.74 15.79
C LYS A 78 -2.29 -10.48 14.92
N ILE A 79 -2.32 -9.31 15.55
CA ILE A 79 -2.01 -8.04 14.85
C ILE A 79 -0.48 -7.95 14.73
N PRO A 80 0.07 -7.79 13.51
CA PRO A 80 1.51 -7.73 13.33
C PRO A 80 2.09 -6.40 13.83
N THR A 81 3.28 -6.46 14.41
CA THR A 81 4.09 -5.26 14.69
C THR A 81 4.84 -4.82 13.42
N VAL A 82 5.31 -3.59 13.41
CA VAL A 82 6.07 -3.03 12.26
C VAL A 82 7.35 -3.81 11.97
N GLU A 83 7.89 -4.52 12.97
CA GLU A 83 9.07 -5.40 12.85
C GLU A 83 8.81 -6.60 11.94
N PHE A 84 7.57 -7.08 11.85
CA PHE A 84 7.17 -8.22 11.04
C PHE A 84 6.98 -7.88 9.54
N LYS A 85 7.26 -6.65 9.12
CA LYS A 85 7.29 -6.32 7.69
C LYS A 85 8.40 -7.11 6.99
N LYS A 86 8.04 -7.84 5.93
CA LYS A 86 8.96 -8.68 5.15
C LYS A 86 10.27 -7.97 4.78
N GLN A 87 10.18 -6.68 4.40
CA GLN A 87 11.34 -5.86 4.07
C GLN A 87 12.27 -5.61 5.26
N LYS A 88 11.74 -5.49 6.49
CA LYS A 88 12.55 -5.34 7.70
C LYS A 88 13.22 -6.64 8.09
N ILE A 89 12.47 -7.75 8.07
CA ILE A 89 13.01 -9.08 8.37
C ILE A 89 14.13 -9.45 7.39
N LYS A 90 13.97 -9.14 6.09
CA LYS A 90 15.00 -9.40 5.05
C LYS A 90 16.33 -8.69 5.36
N LYS A 91 16.30 -7.52 6.02
CA LYS A 91 17.49 -6.74 6.38
C LYS A 91 18.19 -7.25 7.64
N LEU A 92 17.57 -8.13 8.43
CA LEU A 92 18.17 -8.65 9.66
C LEU A 92 19.40 -9.51 9.35
N LYS A 93 20.41 -9.37 10.21
CA LYS A 93 21.55 -10.31 10.26
C LYS A 93 21.06 -11.66 10.82
N PHE A 94 21.92 -12.70 10.76
CA PHE A 94 21.50 -14.04 11.15
C PHE A 94 21.17 -14.17 12.65
N THR A 95 21.93 -13.52 13.53
CA THR A 95 21.66 -13.53 14.99
C THR A 95 20.32 -12.92 15.35
N PRO A 96 19.97 -11.67 14.96
CA PRO A 96 18.64 -11.12 15.21
C PRO A 96 17.50 -11.94 14.55
N LEU A 97 17.79 -12.65 13.45
CA LEU A 97 16.80 -13.52 12.81
C LEU A 97 16.49 -14.75 13.67
N LYS A 98 17.51 -15.34 14.33
CA LYS A 98 17.35 -16.44 15.29
C LYS A 98 16.55 -15.98 16.53
N GLU A 99 16.86 -14.80 17.07
CA GLU A 99 16.11 -14.23 18.20
C GLU A 99 14.63 -14.04 17.85
N LEU A 100 14.36 -13.56 16.64
CA LEU A 100 12.99 -13.43 16.13
C LEU A 100 12.29 -14.77 16.00
N ALA A 101 12.99 -15.82 15.51
CA ALA A 101 12.45 -17.16 15.42
C ALA A 101 12.11 -17.75 16.80
N THR A 102 12.99 -17.55 17.78
CA THR A 102 12.75 -17.96 19.18
C THR A 102 11.53 -17.22 19.76
N LYS A 103 11.42 -15.90 19.55
CA LYS A 103 10.25 -15.09 19.98
C LYS A 103 8.94 -15.55 19.34
N LEU A 104 8.99 -16.12 18.15
CA LEU A 104 7.84 -16.67 17.44
C LEU A 104 7.62 -18.17 17.70
N GLU A 105 8.41 -18.77 18.61
CA GLU A 105 8.33 -20.19 18.96
C GLU A 105 8.47 -21.12 17.75
N ILE A 106 9.36 -20.75 16.81
CA ILE A 106 9.60 -21.51 15.59
C ILE A 106 10.74 -22.50 15.88
N GLU A 107 10.46 -23.79 15.76
CA GLU A 107 11.48 -24.84 15.79
C GLU A 107 12.25 -24.87 14.47
N TYR A 108 13.57 -24.94 14.55
CA TYR A 108 14.45 -25.06 13.38
C TYR A 108 15.73 -25.83 13.71
N ASP A 109 16.34 -26.44 12.71
CA ASP A 109 17.61 -27.17 12.85
C ASP A 109 18.75 -26.17 13.15
N LYS A 110 19.71 -26.59 14.01
CA LYS A 110 20.92 -25.80 14.33
C LYS A 110 21.77 -25.49 13.10
N LYS A 111 21.71 -26.32 12.04
CA LYS A 111 22.40 -26.12 10.77
C LYS A 111 21.61 -25.32 9.73
N VAL A 112 20.47 -24.73 10.10
CA VAL A 112 19.62 -23.98 9.18
C VAL A 112 20.36 -22.81 8.53
N LYS A 113 20.22 -22.63 7.22
CA LYS A 113 20.74 -21.47 6.50
C LYS A 113 19.85 -20.25 6.74
N LYS A 114 20.44 -19.03 6.64
CA LYS A 114 19.73 -17.77 6.82
C LYS A 114 18.46 -17.67 5.95
N THR A 115 18.53 -18.08 4.70
CA THR A 115 17.40 -18.07 3.76
C THR A 115 16.26 -18.96 4.22
N GLN A 116 16.58 -20.18 4.62
CA GLN A 116 15.59 -21.14 5.12
C GLN A 116 14.90 -20.64 6.40
N LEU A 117 15.69 -20.09 7.35
CA LEU A 117 15.14 -19.51 8.58
C LEU A 117 14.24 -18.31 8.27
N PHE A 118 14.61 -17.47 7.32
CA PHE A 118 13.78 -16.37 6.85
C PHE A 118 12.44 -16.89 6.30
N ASP A 119 12.45 -17.92 5.44
CA ASP A 119 11.25 -18.48 4.84
C ASP A 119 10.33 -19.13 5.90
N LEU A 120 10.89 -19.80 6.90
CA LEU A 120 10.12 -20.33 8.03
C LEU A 120 9.43 -19.23 8.83
N ILE A 121 10.15 -18.14 9.12
CA ILE A 121 9.59 -16.98 9.84
C ILE A 121 8.46 -16.35 9.03
N ILE A 122 8.65 -16.13 7.74
CA ILE A 122 7.62 -15.55 6.88
C ILE A 122 6.39 -16.43 6.83
N LYS A 123 6.54 -17.75 6.61
CA LYS A 123 5.42 -18.70 6.63
C LYS A 123 4.66 -18.70 7.96
N ASN A 124 5.37 -18.63 9.09
CA ASN A 124 4.73 -18.54 10.41
C ASN A 124 3.94 -17.25 10.56
N ILE A 125 4.50 -16.11 10.16
CA ILE A 125 3.83 -14.81 10.20
C ILE A 125 2.61 -14.82 9.28
N GLU A 126 2.73 -15.31 8.05
CA GLU A 126 1.63 -15.42 7.11
C GLU A 126 0.51 -16.33 7.61
N LYS A 127 0.81 -17.37 8.37
CA LYS A 127 -0.19 -18.27 8.96
C LYS A 127 -0.91 -17.64 10.15
N ASN A 128 -0.19 -17.01 11.07
CA ASN A 128 -0.68 -16.65 12.40
C ASN A 128 -1.05 -15.17 12.57
N TYR A 129 -0.61 -14.30 11.65
CA TYR A 129 -0.82 -12.86 11.73
C TYR A 129 -1.61 -12.32 10.55
N PHE A 130 -2.20 -11.15 10.73
CA PHE A 130 -2.69 -10.35 9.62
C PHE A 130 -1.53 -9.84 8.76
N ASN A 131 -1.78 -9.63 7.48
CA ASN A 131 -0.85 -8.98 6.57
C ASN A 131 -1.06 -7.47 6.59
N PHE A 132 0.02 -6.70 6.48
CA PHE A 132 -0.10 -5.27 6.22
C PHE A 132 -0.63 -5.04 4.80
N ILE A 133 -1.53 -4.08 4.65
CA ILE A 133 -1.86 -3.57 3.31
C ILE A 133 -0.59 -2.88 2.79
N GLN A 134 -0.10 -3.35 1.66
CA GLN A 134 1.07 -2.75 1.02
C GLN A 134 0.64 -1.43 0.39
N LYS A 135 1.37 -0.37 0.71
CA LYS A 135 1.26 0.87 -0.02
C LYS A 135 1.92 0.69 -1.38
N ILE A 136 1.20 1.00 -2.43
CA ILE A 136 1.76 1.01 -3.78
C ILE A 136 2.86 2.09 -3.80
N GLN A 137 4.08 1.69 -4.16
CA GLN A 137 5.18 2.63 -4.37
C GLN A 137 5.26 2.97 -5.86
N THR A 138 5.71 4.17 -6.20
CA THR A 138 5.85 4.62 -7.59
C THR A 138 6.58 3.61 -8.48
N LYS A 139 7.59 2.91 -7.94
CA LYS A 139 8.34 1.85 -8.63
C LYS A 139 7.53 0.57 -8.91
N ASP A 140 6.42 0.38 -8.20
CA ASP A 140 5.55 -0.80 -8.36
C ASP A 140 4.41 -0.51 -9.38
N PHE A 141 4.34 0.72 -9.88
CA PHE A 141 3.40 1.13 -10.91
C PHE A 141 3.86 0.62 -12.28
N ASN A 142 3.05 -0.22 -12.89
CA ASN A 142 3.28 -0.58 -14.29
C ASN A 142 2.62 0.44 -15.23
N LEU A 143 3.14 0.55 -16.45
CA LEU A 143 2.66 1.48 -17.47
C LEU A 143 1.17 1.30 -17.81
N VAL A 144 0.64 0.08 -17.68
CA VAL A 144 -0.78 -0.23 -17.96
C VAL A 144 -1.68 0.42 -16.91
N THR A 145 -1.33 0.27 -15.61
CA THR A 145 -2.06 0.90 -14.51
C THR A 145 -1.99 2.42 -14.61
N TYR A 146 -0.82 2.95 -14.95
CA TYR A 146 -0.60 4.37 -15.18
C TYR A 146 -1.51 4.90 -16.29
N GLY A 147 -1.51 4.25 -17.46
CA GLY A 147 -2.36 4.65 -18.59
C GLY A 147 -3.85 4.55 -18.30
N ARG A 148 -4.29 3.56 -17.50
CA ARG A 148 -5.68 3.44 -17.08
C ARG A 148 -6.09 4.59 -16.16
N ASN A 149 -5.29 4.90 -15.13
CA ASN A 149 -5.58 6.01 -14.22
C ASN A 149 -5.63 7.35 -14.97
N LEU A 150 -4.75 7.53 -15.94
CA LEU A 150 -4.72 8.73 -16.79
C LEU A 150 -6.00 8.82 -17.63
N LYS A 151 -6.47 7.72 -18.21
CA LYS A 151 -7.72 7.67 -18.97
C LYS A 151 -8.92 8.01 -18.09
N GLU A 152 -9.04 7.41 -16.90
CA GLU A 152 -10.14 7.65 -15.96
C GLU A 152 -10.24 9.10 -15.47
N GLU A 153 -9.15 9.87 -15.51
CA GLU A 153 -9.16 11.30 -15.11
C GLU A 153 -9.60 12.24 -16.25
N PHE A 154 -9.59 11.76 -17.50
CA PHE A 154 -9.97 12.57 -18.68
C PHE A 154 -11.31 12.14 -19.32
N GLU A 155 -11.95 11.09 -18.83
CA GLU A 155 -13.34 10.69 -19.17
C GLU A 155 -14.34 11.28 -18.19
#